data_dad3d8f3f3744bbcfbdbc05edc4a911b
#
_entry.id   dad3d8f3f3744bbcfbdbc05edc4a911b
#
_cell.length_a   1.000
_cell.length_b   1.000
_cell.length_c   1.000
_cell.angle_alpha   90.00
_cell.angle_beta   90.00
_cell.angle_gamma   90.00
#
_symmetry.space_group_name_H-M   'P 1'
#
loop_
_entity.id
_entity.type
_entity.pdbx_description
1 polymer ?
#
loop_
_entity_poly.entity_id
_entity_poly.type
_entity_poly.pdbx_seq_one_letter_code
_entity_poly.pdbx_strand_id
1 'polypeptide(L)'
;MFSPSVENLVAQLTRLPGIGSGTAQRLAVHFLQRPKDEALALAQALEEVKERVRFCRECGNLTEEELCGICTDQRRDHTLICVVEQPVDVVSLERTHEFRGLYHVLGGALSPLDGVEPSDLRVDELFRRVDANGVQEVVLATNPNMTGEATAAFLADRLRGRVRVTRLASGLPVGGDLEYADEVTLGRALSGRREM
;
A
#
# COMPACT_ATOMS: atom_id res chain seq x y z
N MET A 1 39.68 1.54 -1.66
CA MET A 1 39.18 1.49 -0.27
C MET A 1 38.69 2.90 0.05
N PHE A 2 37.44 3.06 0.46
CA PHE A 2 36.90 4.35 0.87
C PHE A 2 37.33 4.70 2.29
N SER A 3 37.18 5.95 2.68
CA SER A 3 37.38 6.34 4.09
C SER A 3 36.29 5.74 4.98
N PRO A 4 36.52 5.53 6.30
CA PRO A 4 35.57 4.95 7.21
C PRO A 4 34.19 5.63 7.18
N SER A 5 34.13 6.95 7.06
CA SER A 5 32.88 7.72 6.98
C SER A 5 32.09 7.40 5.70
N VAL A 6 32.76 7.22 4.57
CA VAL A 6 32.12 6.84 3.31
C VAL A 6 31.63 5.41 3.36
N GLU A 7 32.41 4.49 3.92
CA GLU A 7 32.02 3.09 4.11
C GLU A 7 30.78 2.98 5.00
N ASN A 8 30.70 3.75 6.09
CA ASN A 8 29.51 3.81 6.94
C ASN A 8 28.28 4.31 6.19
N LEU A 9 28.41 5.40 5.41
CA LEU A 9 27.29 5.92 4.61
C LEU A 9 26.80 4.87 3.60
N VAL A 10 27.72 4.20 2.89
CA VAL A 10 27.39 3.12 1.96
C VAL A 10 26.65 1.98 2.68
N ALA A 11 27.12 1.58 3.86
CA ALA A 11 26.48 0.55 4.67
C ALA A 11 25.05 0.93 5.08
N GLN A 12 24.79 2.17 5.49
CA GLN A 12 23.44 2.64 5.82
C GLN A 12 22.53 2.67 4.58
N LEU A 13 23.02 3.17 3.46
CA LEU A 13 22.26 3.21 2.21
C LEU A 13 21.92 1.81 1.67
N THR A 14 22.81 0.83 1.82
CA THR A 14 22.57 -0.56 1.40
C THR A 14 21.47 -1.25 2.22
N ARG A 15 21.12 -0.75 3.39
CA ARG A 15 19.98 -1.26 4.20
C ARG A 15 18.62 -0.86 3.64
N LEU A 16 18.58 0.08 2.71
CA LEU A 16 17.33 0.53 2.09
C LEU A 16 16.87 -0.49 1.02
N PRO A 17 15.56 -0.82 0.98
CA PRO A 17 15.04 -1.75 -0.02
C PRO A 17 15.35 -1.27 -1.45
N GLY A 18 15.80 -2.18 -2.30
CA GLY A 18 16.14 -1.89 -3.70
C GLY A 18 17.47 -1.18 -3.90
N ILE A 19 18.23 -0.84 -2.85
CA ILE A 19 19.55 -0.22 -2.97
C ILE A 19 20.64 -1.26 -2.74
N GLY A 20 21.24 -1.73 -3.84
CA GLY A 20 22.43 -2.59 -3.79
C GLY A 20 23.71 -1.78 -3.56
N SER A 21 24.83 -2.50 -3.29
CA SER A 21 26.12 -1.90 -2.97
C SER A 21 26.61 -0.90 -4.03
N GLY A 22 26.47 -1.23 -5.32
CA GLY A 22 26.88 -0.32 -6.41
C GLY A 22 26.09 0.98 -6.45
N THR A 23 24.78 0.92 -6.18
CA THR A 23 23.91 2.12 -6.09
C THR A 23 24.26 2.94 -4.84
N ALA A 24 24.46 2.28 -3.69
CA ALA A 24 24.85 2.92 -2.46
C ALA A 24 26.19 3.71 -2.60
N GLN A 25 27.18 3.11 -3.26
CA GLN A 25 28.46 3.77 -3.55
C GLN A 25 28.28 5.03 -4.43
N ARG A 26 27.47 4.94 -5.50
CA ARG A 26 27.17 6.09 -6.37
C ARG A 26 26.45 7.20 -5.62
N LEU A 27 25.51 6.87 -4.76
CA LEU A 27 24.81 7.85 -3.90
C LEU A 27 25.77 8.51 -2.91
N ALA A 28 26.68 7.75 -2.28
CA ALA A 28 27.67 8.30 -1.37
C ALA A 28 28.59 9.30 -2.07
N VAL A 29 29.09 8.98 -3.26
CA VAL A 29 29.90 9.88 -4.08
C VAL A 29 29.11 11.11 -4.52
N HIS A 30 27.83 10.94 -4.89
CA HIS A 30 26.94 12.05 -5.25
C HIS A 30 26.85 13.07 -4.10
N PHE A 31 26.55 12.62 -2.86
CA PHE A 31 26.50 13.54 -1.71
C PHE A 31 27.81 14.22 -1.39
N LEU A 32 28.94 13.54 -1.60
CA LEU A 32 30.26 14.16 -1.42
C LEU A 32 30.56 15.29 -2.41
N GLN A 33 30.00 15.22 -3.61
CA GLN A 33 30.18 16.24 -4.66
C GLN A 33 29.18 17.39 -4.56
N ARG A 34 28.14 17.26 -3.75
CA ARG A 34 27.11 18.29 -3.59
C ARG A 34 27.38 19.17 -2.37
N PRO A 35 26.81 20.38 -2.31
CA PRO A 35 26.89 21.23 -1.15
C PRO A 35 26.35 20.53 0.13
N LYS A 36 26.96 20.87 1.27
CA LYS A 36 26.61 20.25 2.56
C LYS A 36 25.13 20.42 2.94
N ASP A 37 24.53 21.53 2.58
CA ASP A 37 23.13 21.87 2.86
C ASP A 37 22.15 20.90 2.19
N GLU A 38 22.45 20.38 1.00
CA GLU A 38 21.62 19.34 0.37
C GLU A 38 21.59 18.03 1.19
N ALA A 39 22.75 17.61 1.70
CA ALA A 39 22.82 16.43 2.56
C ALA A 39 22.10 16.65 3.91
N LEU A 40 22.23 17.84 4.48
CA LEU A 40 21.54 18.21 5.71
C LEU A 40 20.01 18.28 5.52
N ALA A 41 19.55 18.81 4.38
CA ALA A 41 18.11 18.85 4.06
C ALA A 41 17.50 17.45 3.99
N LEU A 42 18.21 16.48 3.38
CA LEU A 42 17.74 15.08 3.37
C LEU A 42 17.72 14.48 4.78
N ALA A 43 18.75 14.70 5.57
CA ALA A 43 18.81 14.21 6.96
C ALA A 43 17.64 14.76 7.78
N GLN A 44 17.39 16.07 7.68
CA GLN A 44 16.29 16.74 8.37
C GLN A 44 14.92 16.19 7.92
N ALA A 45 14.71 15.96 6.61
CA ALA A 45 13.46 15.38 6.10
C ALA A 45 13.22 13.96 6.65
N LEU A 46 14.28 13.15 6.81
CA LEU A 46 14.17 11.82 7.41
C LEU A 46 13.80 11.89 8.91
N GLU A 47 14.40 12.81 9.65
CA GLU A 47 14.07 13.05 11.06
C GLU A 47 12.61 13.51 11.21
N GLU A 48 12.19 14.51 10.43
CA GLU A 48 10.85 15.06 10.46
C GLU A 48 9.77 14.01 10.20
N VAL A 49 9.95 13.15 9.19
CA VAL A 49 9.04 12.05 8.91
C VAL A 49 8.94 11.09 10.10
N LYS A 50 10.06 10.77 10.75
CA LYS A 50 10.07 9.87 11.91
C LYS A 50 9.42 10.46 13.16
N GLU A 51 9.49 11.76 13.33
CA GLU A 51 8.94 12.47 14.49
C GLU A 51 7.45 12.79 14.33
N ARG A 52 7.03 13.20 13.13
CA ARG A 52 5.69 13.76 12.89
C ARG A 52 4.72 12.77 12.29
N VAL A 53 5.18 11.87 11.40
CA VAL A 53 4.28 10.95 10.68
C VAL A 53 3.98 9.71 11.51
N ARG A 54 2.72 9.36 11.56
CA ARG A 54 2.16 8.18 12.25
C ARG A 54 1.13 7.47 11.37
N PHE A 55 0.70 6.32 11.80
CA PHE A 55 -0.44 5.65 11.17
C PHE A 55 -1.75 6.19 11.74
N CYS A 56 -2.68 6.53 10.87
CA CYS A 56 -4.04 6.91 11.25
C CYS A 56 -4.65 5.82 12.16
N ARG A 57 -5.15 6.22 13.32
CA ARG A 57 -5.74 5.30 14.30
C ARG A 57 -6.89 4.49 13.71
N GLU A 58 -7.68 5.10 12.83
CA GLU A 58 -8.86 4.47 12.23
C GLU A 58 -8.51 3.55 11.05
N CYS A 59 -7.75 4.03 10.08
CA CYS A 59 -7.58 3.33 8.80
C CYS A 59 -6.17 2.81 8.51
N GLY A 60 -5.16 3.16 9.32
CA GLY A 60 -3.78 2.75 9.10
C GLY A 60 -3.04 3.50 7.98
N ASN A 61 -3.63 4.51 7.35
CA ASN A 61 -2.93 5.37 6.38
C ASN A 61 -1.95 6.31 7.09
N LEU A 62 -1.00 6.87 6.35
CA LEU A 62 -0.04 7.84 6.89
C LEU A 62 -0.70 9.20 7.17
N THR A 63 -0.34 9.81 8.30
CA THR A 63 -0.86 11.13 8.72
C THR A 63 0.07 11.75 9.76
N GLU A 64 0.03 13.07 9.91
CA GLU A 64 0.65 13.78 11.04
C GLU A 64 -0.32 13.91 12.23
N GLU A 65 -1.63 13.82 11.97
CA GLU A 65 -2.69 13.90 12.97
C GLU A 65 -3.10 12.51 13.49
N GLU A 66 -3.98 12.47 14.48
CA GLU A 66 -4.55 11.22 14.99
C GLU A 66 -5.38 10.48 13.94
N LEU A 67 -6.17 11.24 13.16
CA LEU A 67 -6.98 10.76 12.05
C LEU A 67 -6.55 11.45 10.76
N CYS A 68 -6.43 10.68 9.68
CA CYS A 68 -6.06 11.25 8.39
C CYS A 68 -7.21 12.05 7.76
N GLY A 69 -6.86 12.94 6.82
CA GLY A 69 -7.82 13.78 6.12
C GLY A 69 -8.93 13.00 5.38
N ILE A 70 -8.68 11.74 4.99
CA ILE A 70 -9.69 10.87 4.38
C ILE A 70 -10.74 10.43 5.41
N CYS A 71 -10.30 10.03 6.59
CA CYS A 71 -11.22 9.59 7.66
C CYS A 71 -12.05 10.73 8.25
N THR A 72 -11.57 11.96 8.18
CA THR A 72 -12.27 13.14 8.72
C THR A 72 -13.14 13.86 7.69
N ASP A 73 -13.03 13.52 6.40
CA ASP A 73 -13.81 14.17 5.34
C ASP A 73 -15.28 13.69 5.35
N GLN A 74 -16.18 14.55 5.82
CA GLN A 74 -17.62 14.29 5.89
C GLN A 74 -18.31 14.13 4.53
N ARG A 75 -17.64 14.47 3.42
CA ARG A 75 -18.19 14.33 2.06
C ARG A 75 -18.02 12.93 1.50
N ARG A 76 -17.26 12.06 2.19
CA ARG A 76 -17.03 10.69 1.77
C ARG A 76 -18.15 9.76 2.20
N ASP A 77 -18.32 8.69 1.45
CA ASP A 77 -19.27 7.63 1.79
C ASP A 77 -18.68 6.74 2.89
N HIS A 78 -19.17 6.90 4.10
CA HIS A 78 -18.74 6.13 5.26
C HIS A 78 -19.28 4.70 5.29
N THR A 79 -20.20 4.34 4.38
CA THR A 79 -20.73 2.98 4.25
C THR A 79 -19.86 2.09 3.35
N LEU A 80 -18.84 2.66 2.71
CA LEU A 80 -17.98 2.00 1.74
C LEU A 80 -16.52 2.03 2.19
N ILE A 81 -15.89 0.86 2.35
CA ILE A 81 -14.47 0.73 2.72
C ILE A 81 -13.71 0.01 1.60
N CYS A 82 -12.63 0.62 1.13
CA CYS A 82 -11.64 -0.01 0.26
C CYS A 82 -10.44 -0.49 1.08
N VAL A 83 -10.18 -1.81 1.05
CA VAL A 83 -9.09 -2.45 1.79
C VAL A 83 -7.88 -2.59 0.87
N VAL A 84 -6.75 -2.05 1.30
CA VAL A 84 -5.46 -2.06 0.59
C VAL A 84 -4.34 -2.63 1.47
N GLU A 85 -3.25 -3.04 0.86
CA GLU A 85 -2.09 -3.58 1.59
C GLU A 85 -1.24 -2.49 2.23
N GLN A 86 -0.94 -1.41 1.49
CA GLN A 86 0.01 -0.37 1.89
C GLN A 86 -0.56 1.04 1.71
N PRO A 87 -0.05 2.05 2.43
CA PRO A 87 -0.47 3.45 2.25
C PRO A 87 -0.26 3.99 0.83
N VAL A 88 0.74 3.48 0.10
CA VAL A 88 0.99 3.88 -1.30
C VAL A 88 -0.14 3.47 -2.24
N ASP A 89 -0.87 2.39 -1.92
CA ASP A 89 -2.02 1.92 -2.70
C ASP A 89 -3.17 2.93 -2.59
N VAL A 90 -3.36 3.53 -1.41
CA VAL A 90 -4.34 4.62 -1.21
C VAL A 90 -4.03 5.78 -2.15
N VAL A 91 -2.77 6.20 -2.24
CA VAL A 91 -2.35 7.28 -3.15
C VAL A 91 -2.66 6.95 -4.61
N SER A 92 -2.44 5.69 -5.00
CA SER A 92 -2.69 5.23 -6.37
C SER A 92 -4.18 5.25 -6.71
N LEU A 93 -5.04 4.81 -5.79
CA LEU A 93 -6.49 4.82 -5.96
C LEU A 93 -7.08 6.24 -5.92
N GLU A 94 -6.62 7.10 -5.02
CA GLU A 94 -7.07 8.49 -4.93
C GLU A 94 -6.77 9.31 -6.21
N ARG A 95 -5.68 9.01 -6.90
CA ARG A 95 -5.34 9.65 -8.19
C ARG A 95 -6.36 9.37 -9.29
N THR A 96 -7.15 8.32 -9.18
CA THR A 96 -8.20 8.02 -10.16
C THR A 96 -9.41 8.95 -10.01
N HIS A 97 -9.61 9.53 -8.83
CA HIS A 97 -10.78 10.31 -8.44
C HIS A 97 -12.13 9.57 -8.54
N GLU A 98 -12.11 8.25 -8.73
CA GLU A 98 -13.31 7.41 -8.89
C GLU A 98 -13.87 6.89 -7.56
N PHE A 99 -13.01 6.78 -6.53
CA PHE A 99 -13.42 6.24 -5.25
C PHE A 99 -13.77 7.33 -4.24
N ARG A 100 -14.95 7.23 -3.64
CA ARG A 100 -15.46 8.23 -2.68
C ARG A 100 -15.69 7.67 -1.29
N GLY A 101 -15.36 6.41 -1.05
CA GLY A 101 -15.43 5.76 0.26
C GLY A 101 -14.23 6.04 1.16
N LEU A 102 -14.16 5.31 2.25
CA LEU A 102 -13.03 5.28 3.18
C LEU A 102 -12.05 4.17 2.80
N TYR A 103 -10.84 4.25 3.33
CA TYR A 103 -9.84 3.20 3.15
C TYR A 103 -9.58 2.44 4.45
N HIS A 104 -9.02 1.25 4.31
CA HIS A 104 -8.39 0.50 5.38
C HIS A 104 -7.10 -0.12 4.89
N VAL A 105 -5.99 0.28 5.51
CA VAL A 105 -4.64 -0.18 5.18
C VAL A 105 -4.28 -1.33 6.12
N LEU A 106 -4.03 -2.50 5.56
CA LEU A 106 -3.70 -3.71 6.32
C LEU A 106 -2.29 -3.67 6.94
N GLY A 107 -1.36 -2.95 6.30
CA GLY A 107 0.06 -2.94 6.66
C GLY A 107 0.89 -4.02 5.96
N GLY A 108 0.27 -4.87 5.14
CA GLY A 108 0.90 -5.95 4.38
C GLY A 108 -0.12 -6.89 3.76
N ALA A 109 0.35 -8.07 3.38
CA ALA A 109 -0.44 -9.19 2.90
C ALA A 109 -0.06 -10.47 3.65
N LEU A 110 -0.98 -11.43 3.76
CA LEU A 110 -0.71 -12.74 4.34
C LEU A 110 0.37 -13.47 3.54
N SER A 111 1.41 -13.90 4.22
CA SER A 111 2.51 -14.66 3.63
C SER A 111 3.06 -15.66 4.66
N PRO A 112 2.49 -16.88 4.75
CA PRO A 112 2.97 -17.88 5.69
C PRO A 112 4.44 -18.25 5.47
N LEU A 113 4.93 -18.16 4.23
CA LEU A 113 6.34 -18.41 3.90
C LEU A 113 7.29 -17.37 4.48
N ASP A 114 6.82 -16.13 4.61
CA ASP A 114 7.56 -15.01 5.20
C ASP A 114 7.19 -14.81 6.68
N GLY A 115 6.35 -15.67 7.24
CA GLY A 115 5.90 -15.61 8.64
C GLY A 115 4.89 -14.50 8.92
N VAL A 116 4.19 -13.97 7.90
CA VAL A 116 3.17 -12.93 8.10
C VAL A 116 1.81 -13.58 8.32
N GLU A 117 1.34 -13.50 9.55
CA GLU A 117 0.06 -14.04 10.04
C GLU A 117 -1.03 -12.94 10.07
N PRO A 118 -2.33 -13.31 10.20
CA PRO A 118 -3.40 -12.31 10.34
C PRO A 118 -3.22 -11.35 11.52
N SER A 119 -2.58 -11.78 12.59
CA SER A 119 -2.29 -10.97 13.78
C SER A 119 -1.23 -9.88 13.53
N ASP A 120 -0.42 -10.01 12.48
CA ASP A 120 0.59 -9.02 12.11
C ASP A 120 0.00 -7.91 11.23
N LEU A 121 -1.24 -8.12 10.77
CA LEU A 121 -1.99 -7.20 9.93
C LEU A 121 -3.14 -6.56 10.70
N ARG A 122 -3.61 -5.40 10.22
CA ARG A 122 -4.73 -4.66 10.83
C ARG A 122 -6.10 -5.26 10.51
N VAL A 123 -6.22 -6.57 10.57
CA VAL A 123 -7.44 -7.32 10.22
C VAL A 123 -8.52 -7.14 11.27
N ASP A 124 -8.18 -7.21 12.55
CA ASP A 124 -9.13 -7.06 13.65
C ASP A 124 -9.72 -5.64 13.69
N GLU A 125 -8.94 -4.63 13.33
CA GLU A 125 -9.42 -3.25 13.19
C GLU A 125 -10.45 -3.13 12.05
N LEU A 126 -10.21 -3.80 10.93
CA LEU A 126 -11.17 -3.83 9.82
C LEU A 126 -12.51 -4.41 10.29
N PHE A 127 -12.50 -5.55 10.96
CA PHE A 127 -13.71 -6.20 11.43
C PHE A 127 -14.47 -5.34 12.44
N ARG A 128 -13.77 -4.72 13.38
CA ARG A 128 -14.39 -3.76 14.32
C ARG A 128 -15.06 -2.59 13.60
N ARG A 129 -14.42 -2.05 12.56
CA ARG A 129 -14.99 -0.96 11.75
C ARG A 129 -16.24 -1.38 11.00
N VAL A 130 -16.23 -2.58 10.41
CA VAL A 130 -17.39 -3.12 9.70
C VAL A 130 -18.58 -3.29 10.63
N ASP A 131 -18.36 -3.79 11.86
CA ASP A 131 -19.43 -4.03 12.82
C ASP A 131 -19.98 -2.74 13.45
N ALA A 132 -19.13 -1.74 13.66
CA ALA A 132 -19.51 -0.54 14.43
C ALA A 132 -20.09 0.59 13.56
N ASN A 133 -19.70 0.70 12.28
CA ASN A 133 -19.89 1.93 11.50
C ASN A 133 -20.98 1.84 10.40
N GLY A 134 -21.80 0.79 10.40
CA GLY A 134 -22.86 0.63 9.40
C GLY A 134 -22.33 0.46 7.98
N VAL A 135 -21.14 -0.13 7.83
CA VAL A 135 -20.51 -0.41 6.55
C VAL A 135 -21.39 -1.38 5.74
N GLN A 136 -21.67 -1.03 4.50
CA GLN A 136 -22.50 -1.80 3.59
C GLN A 136 -21.70 -2.58 2.54
N GLU A 137 -20.49 -2.05 2.19
CA GLU A 137 -19.63 -2.70 1.21
C GLU A 137 -18.16 -2.57 1.60
N VAL A 138 -17.45 -3.68 1.45
CA VAL A 138 -15.98 -3.75 1.52
C VAL A 138 -15.43 -4.13 0.14
N VAL A 139 -14.66 -3.22 -0.46
CA VAL A 139 -13.94 -3.46 -1.71
C VAL A 139 -12.55 -3.98 -1.37
N LEU A 140 -12.23 -5.20 -1.76
CA LEU A 140 -10.90 -5.78 -1.59
C LEU A 140 -10.00 -5.34 -2.74
N ALA A 141 -9.02 -4.50 -2.45
CA ALA A 141 -8.05 -3.93 -3.39
C ALA A 141 -6.61 -4.35 -3.05
N THR A 142 -6.44 -5.59 -2.58
CA THR A 142 -5.13 -6.21 -2.43
C THR A 142 -4.50 -6.48 -3.79
N ASN A 143 -3.17 -6.58 -3.84
CA ASN A 143 -2.45 -6.81 -5.09
C ASN A 143 -2.91 -8.11 -5.79
N PRO A 144 -2.91 -8.15 -7.14
CA PRO A 144 -3.32 -9.32 -7.91
C PRO A 144 -2.19 -10.39 -8.02
N ASN A 145 -1.43 -10.57 -6.95
CA ASN A 145 -0.39 -11.59 -6.79
C ASN A 145 -0.86 -12.68 -5.81
N MET A 146 -0.05 -13.71 -5.60
CA MET A 146 -0.41 -14.88 -4.79
C MET A 146 -0.78 -14.48 -3.34
N THR A 147 0.02 -13.65 -2.70
CA THR A 147 -0.20 -13.23 -1.31
C THR A 147 -1.43 -12.32 -1.18
N GLY A 148 -1.61 -11.39 -2.11
CA GLY A 148 -2.78 -10.50 -2.13
C GLY A 148 -4.08 -11.25 -2.46
N GLU A 149 -4.05 -12.28 -3.33
CA GLU A 149 -5.19 -13.16 -3.58
C GLU A 149 -5.56 -13.98 -2.34
N ALA A 150 -4.56 -14.56 -1.65
CA ALA A 150 -4.77 -15.30 -0.41
C ALA A 150 -5.36 -14.39 0.68
N THR A 151 -4.86 -13.17 0.80
CA THR A 151 -5.36 -12.16 1.74
C THR A 151 -6.81 -11.79 1.43
N ALA A 152 -7.13 -11.56 0.15
CA ALA A 152 -8.50 -11.28 -0.27
C ALA A 152 -9.46 -12.44 0.04
N ALA A 153 -9.06 -13.67 -0.26
CA ALA A 153 -9.87 -14.86 0.02
C ALA A 153 -10.13 -15.01 1.52
N PHE A 154 -9.09 -14.83 2.35
CA PHE A 154 -9.22 -14.87 3.81
C PHE A 154 -10.21 -13.83 4.33
N LEU A 155 -10.08 -12.56 3.88
CA LEU A 155 -10.96 -11.48 4.29
C LEU A 155 -12.40 -11.71 3.81
N ALA A 156 -12.57 -12.14 2.56
CA ALA A 156 -13.90 -12.43 2.00
C ALA A 156 -14.62 -13.52 2.78
N ASP A 157 -13.93 -14.58 3.19
CA ASP A 157 -14.53 -15.65 3.99
C ASP A 157 -14.97 -15.13 5.38
N ARG A 158 -14.16 -14.33 6.05
CA ARG A 158 -14.46 -13.76 7.37
C ARG A 158 -15.54 -12.68 7.35
N LEU A 159 -15.70 -11.97 6.24
CA LEU A 159 -16.73 -10.94 6.04
C LEU A 159 -18.03 -11.48 5.47
N ARG A 160 -18.06 -12.75 5.07
CA ARG A 160 -19.25 -13.40 4.49
C ARG A 160 -20.47 -13.30 5.41
N GLY A 161 -21.58 -12.81 4.86
CA GLY A 161 -22.83 -12.65 5.60
C GLY A 161 -22.88 -11.44 6.55
N ARG A 162 -21.78 -10.69 6.69
CA ARG A 162 -21.72 -9.48 7.53
C ARG A 162 -21.87 -8.21 6.69
N VAL A 163 -21.28 -8.21 5.50
CA VAL A 163 -21.22 -7.04 4.60
C VAL A 163 -21.09 -7.54 3.16
N ARG A 164 -21.49 -6.73 2.20
CA ARG A 164 -21.21 -6.99 0.79
C ARG A 164 -19.70 -6.90 0.55
N VAL A 165 -19.11 -7.93 -0.03
CA VAL A 165 -17.69 -7.96 -0.37
C VAL A 165 -17.55 -7.94 -1.88
N THR A 166 -16.77 -6.99 -2.39
CA THR A 166 -16.45 -6.87 -3.82
C THR A 166 -14.94 -6.84 -4.00
N ARG A 167 -14.46 -6.96 -5.24
CA ARG A 167 -13.07 -6.90 -5.60
C ARG A 167 -12.87 -6.03 -6.83
N LEU A 168 -11.68 -5.42 -6.96
CA LEU A 168 -11.34 -4.69 -8.18
C LEU A 168 -11.43 -5.65 -9.38
N ALA A 169 -11.98 -5.15 -10.49
CA ALA A 169 -12.04 -5.91 -11.73
C ALA A 169 -10.63 -6.22 -12.23
N SER A 170 -10.43 -7.46 -12.68
CA SER A 170 -9.22 -7.88 -13.36
C SER A 170 -9.48 -7.90 -14.87
N GLY A 171 -8.51 -7.45 -15.67
CA GLY A 171 -8.66 -7.45 -17.12
C GLY A 171 -7.45 -6.86 -17.83
N LEU A 172 -7.61 -6.65 -19.13
CA LEU A 172 -6.57 -6.09 -20.00
C LEU A 172 -6.32 -4.61 -19.65
N PRO A 173 -5.06 -4.17 -19.62
CA PRO A 173 -4.75 -2.76 -19.46
C PRO A 173 -5.20 -1.96 -20.68
N VAL A 174 -5.72 -0.77 -20.46
CA VAL A 174 -6.10 0.15 -21.54
C VAL A 174 -4.85 0.59 -22.31
N GLY A 175 -4.89 0.47 -23.64
CA GLY A 175 -3.77 0.85 -24.52
C GLY A 175 -2.73 -0.26 -24.74
N GLY A 176 -2.96 -1.46 -24.20
CA GLY A 176 -2.13 -2.64 -24.51
C GLY A 176 -2.71 -3.48 -25.64
N ASP A 177 -1.84 -4.09 -26.43
CA ASP A 177 -2.24 -5.04 -27.46
C ASP A 177 -2.46 -6.44 -26.87
N LEU A 178 -3.45 -7.17 -27.39
CA LEU A 178 -3.82 -8.51 -26.91
C LEU A 178 -2.66 -9.50 -26.99
N GLU A 179 -1.80 -9.37 -28.01
CA GLU A 179 -0.68 -10.29 -28.25
C GLU A 179 0.40 -10.27 -27.16
N TYR A 180 0.47 -9.17 -26.36
CA TYR A 180 1.45 -9.05 -25.27
C TYR A 180 0.88 -9.42 -23.91
N ALA A 181 -0.42 -9.74 -23.83
CA ALA A 181 -1.04 -10.14 -22.58
C ALA A 181 -0.77 -11.62 -22.28
N ASP A 182 -0.41 -11.91 -21.04
CA ASP A 182 -0.22 -13.29 -20.58
C ASP A 182 -1.55 -14.08 -20.52
N GLU A 183 -1.44 -15.42 -20.55
CA GLU A 183 -2.60 -16.31 -20.58
C GLU A 183 -3.54 -16.13 -19.37
N VAL A 184 -3.01 -15.82 -18.18
CA VAL A 184 -3.80 -15.64 -16.95
C VAL A 184 -4.64 -14.36 -17.06
N THR A 185 -4.02 -13.26 -17.51
CA THR A 185 -4.68 -11.98 -17.74
C THR A 185 -5.78 -12.11 -18.80
N LEU A 186 -5.50 -12.78 -19.91
CA LEU A 186 -6.50 -13.05 -20.96
C LEU A 186 -7.65 -13.91 -20.45
N GLY A 187 -7.36 -14.97 -19.68
CA GLY A 187 -8.35 -15.83 -19.07
C GLY A 187 -9.29 -15.09 -18.13
N ARG A 188 -8.73 -14.22 -17.28
CA ARG A 188 -9.50 -13.37 -16.35
C ARG A 188 -10.37 -12.35 -17.11
N ALA A 189 -9.84 -11.73 -18.16
CA ALA A 189 -10.59 -10.79 -18.99
C ALA A 189 -11.78 -11.47 -19.70
N LEU A 190 -11.58 -12.67 -20.24
CA LEU A 190 -12.66 -13.47 -20.87
C LEU A 190 -13.74 -13.88 -19.84
N SER A 191 -13.34 -14.32 -18.67
CA SER A 191 -14.26 -14.72 -17.61
C SER A 191 -15.06 -13.53 -17.07
N GLY A 192 -14.42 -12.37 -16.95
CA GLY A 192 -15.02 -11.12 -16.47
C GLY A 192 -15.65 -10.25 -17.55
N ARG A 193 -15.86 -10.75 -18.77
CA ARG A 193 -16.45 -9.99 -19.89
C ARG A 193 -17.84 -9.44 -19.52
N ARG A 194 -18.14 -8.23 -19.98
CA ARG A 194 -19.42 -7.54 -19.75
C ARG A 194 -20.20 -7.44 -21.06
N GLU A 195 -21.51 -7.43 -20.96
CA GLU A 195 -22.39 -7.05 -22.06
C GLU A 195 -22.20 -5.56 -22.38
N MET A 196 -22.28 -5.24 -23.68
CA MET A 196 -22.17 -3.86 -24.20
C MET A 196 -23.55 -3.32 -24.55
#